data_6f2a9e9e34b323f01fb274aec983b86f
#
_entry.id   6f2a9e9e34b323f01fb274aec983b86f
#
_cell.length_a   1.000
_cell.length_b   1.000
_cell.length_c   1.000
_cell.angle_alpha   90.00
_cell.angle_beta   90.00
_cell.angle_gamma   90.00
#
_symmetry.space_group_name_H-M   'P 1'
#
loop_
_entity.id
_entity.type
_entity.pdbx_description
1 polymer ?
#
loop_
_entity_poly.entity_id
_entity_poly.type
_entity_poly.pdbx_seq_one_letter_code
_entity_poly.pdbx_strand_id
1 'polypeptide(L)'
;MATEIAPEQVGVNEALLQLLAKQGRRVPYPVGLTAVLIAVMAGDRVSPWFSGVWVSLVFGVLALRWWLLGRLPEMDEQPLPRRLRWAEGLSLLNGLVFSASLCFAPYLSDYQRMVQTILLLGLCAGAVATTAGNARVFLAFLIPVSLANGLAWVSGGASMHPVGWVDWVLGGLIAGFAWILASLARDTWRVFVESVNIRAQQLKNNQQLRLALQQAESAIRAKTRFFASASHDLRQPMHTLSLFGAALTMRPLDEPSAEIARNMNMALRSLASQMDALLDISKLDAQVVEVNNEAFSLSGWLTRLQQEFVPAALSKGLRIHLDCPPQAYVESDPVLLERVVRNLIDNAIKYTQSGGIYISAQRQGELWRVAVRDTGVGIADEEKARVFEEFYQIGNPERDRAKGLGLGLSIVSRLVDLLDLHLEMESQYGVGSCFSLSIAATESRHAAATLDAGEGLGLPNLRVLVIDDEEPVRQAMQTLLESYGCEVLLAGSTREAMVKGLTKTPDIVLSDLRLRGADDGLAAIRSLRSAHPRLPAVLISGDTAPERLRE
;
A
#
# COMPACT_ATOMS: atom_id res chain seq x y z
N MET A 1 -20.17 31.31 37.46
CA MET A 1 -19.53 30.01 37.23
C MET A 1 -19.89 29.57 35.81
N ALA A 2 -19.00 29.75 34.83
CA ALA A 2 -19.19 29.22 33.50
C ALA A 2 -18.84 27.72 33.62
N THR A 3 -19.82 26.84 33.51
CA THR A 3 -19.64 25.39 33.42
C THR A 3 -18.84 25.15 32.12
N GLU A 4 -17.62 24.69 32.24
CA GLU A 4 -16.79 24.22 31.13
C GLU A 4 -17.56 23.11 30.42
N ILE A 5 -18.00 23.39 29.21
CA ILE A 5 -18.72 22.41 28.38
C ILE A 5 -17.68 21.37 27.93
N ALA A 6 -17.93 20.09 28.18
CA ALA A 6 -17.05 19.01 27.74
C ALA A 6 -16.80 19.11 26.21
N PRO A 7 -15.57 18.85 25.72
CA PRO A 7 -15.22 18.97 24.29
C PRO A 7 -16.15 18.21 23.34
N GLU A 8 -16.66 17.07 23.78
CA GLU A 8 -17.64 16.26 23.03
C GLU A 8 -18.97 17.01 22.82
N GLN A 9 -19.43 17.77 23.84
CA GLN A 9 -20.66 18.55 23.74
C GLN A 9 -20.50 19.76 22.81
N VAL A 10 -19.31 20.30 22.67
CA VAL A 10 -19.03 21.41 21.74
C VAL A 10 -19.25 20.94 20.30
N GLY A 11 -18.68 19.79 19.92
CA GLY A 11 -18.84 19.24 18.56
C GLY A 11 -20.30 18.90 18.22
N VAL A 12 -21.06 18.33 19.17
CA VAL A 12 -22.49 18.04 18.98
C VAL A 12 -23.30 19.32 18.79
N ASN A 13 -23.03 20.37 19.58
CA ASN A 13 -23.74 21.63 19.50
C ASN A 13 -23.42 22.43 18.21
N GLU A 14 -22.20 22.34 17.72
CA GLU A 14 -21.83 22.90 16.41
C GLU A 14 -22.51 22.15 15.26
N ALA A 15 -22.52 20.82 15.30
CA ALA A 15 -23.25 20.01 14.33
C ALA A 15 -24.76 20.32 14.33
N LEU A 16 -25.33 20.58 15.51
CA LEU A 16 -26.73 21.03 15.64
C LEU A 16 -26.96 22.39 14.95
N LEU A 17 -26.09 23.38 15.17
CA LEU A 17 -26.21 24.68 14.53
C LEU A 17 -26.11 24.57 13.00
N GLN A 18 -25.19 23.77 12.50
CA GLN A 18 -25.08 23.50 11.05
C GLN A 18 -26.34 22.84 10.49
N LEU A 19 -26.92 21.88 11.22
CA LEU A 19 -28.18 21.24 10.84
C LEU A 19 -29.33 22.25 10.81
N LEU A 20 -29.47 23.06 11.86
CA LEU A 20 -30.51 24.09 11.95
C LEU A 20 -30.39 25.13 10.82
N ALA A 21 -29.17 25.55 10.47
CA ALA A 21 -28.92 26.44 9.34
C ALA A 21 -29.31 25.78 8.00
N LYS A 22 -28.97 24.52 7.79
CA LYS A 22 -29.31 23.76 6.58
C LYS A 22 -30.84 23.57 6.46
N GLN A 23 -31.49 23.18 7.54
CA GLN A 23 -32.92 22.98 7.59
C GLN A 23 -33.68 24.32 7.53
N GLY A 24 -33.14 25.39 8.13
CA GLY A 24 -33.70 26.70 8.09
C GLY A 24 -33.98 27.25 6.68
N ARG A 25 -33.27 26.74 5.68
CA ARG A 25 -33.47 27.12 4.25
C ARG A 25 -34.66 26.37 3.61
N ARG A 26 -35.07 25.20 4.10
CA ARG A 26 -36.13 24.34 3.51
C ARG A 26 -37.46 24.45 4.24
N VAL A 27 -37.42 24.67 5.54
CA VAL A 27 -38.60 24.73 6.43
C VAL A 27 -39.58 25.87 6.09
N PRO A 28 -39.18 27.05 5.63
CA PRO A 28 -40.12 28.13 5.35
C PRO A 28 -41.23 27.79 4.35
N TYR A 29 -40.97 26.91 3.38
CA TYR A 29 -41.96 26.59 2.34
C TYR A 29 -43.19 25.83 2.88
N PRO A 30 -43.08 24.67 3.51
CA PRO A 30 -44.25 23.95 4.04
C PRO A 30 -44.92 24.71 5.18
N VAL A 31 -44.15 25.43 6.01
CA VAL A 31 -44.66 26.19 7.13
C VAL A 31 -45.44 27.44 6.63
N GLY A 32 -44.93 28.14 5.62
CA GLY A 32 -45.64 29.27 4.99
C GLY A 32 -46.92 28.80 4.28
N LEU A 33 -46.88 27.67 3.57
CA LEU A 33 -48.05 27.07 2.95
C LEU A 33 -49.15 26.77 3.99
N THR A 34 -48.79 26.18 5.13
CA THR A 34 -49.70 25.92 6.24
C THR A 34 -50.37 27.18 6.75
N ALA A 35 -49.60 28.27 6.90
CA ALA A 35 -50.15 29.58 7.33
C ALA A 35 -51.16 30.13 6.31
N VAL A 36 -50.87 30.04 5.01
CA VAL A 36 -51.80 30.46 3.95
C VAL A 36 -53.06 29.60 3.98
N LEU A 37 -52.97 28.28 4.12
CA LEU A 37 -54.13 27.38 4.21
C LEU A 37 -55.01 27.71 5.42
N ILE A 38 -54.45 27.99 6.59
CA ILE A 38 -55.21 28.43 7.78
C ILE A 38 -55.91 29.75 7.50
N ALA A 39 -55.24 30.74 6.89
CA ALA A 39 -55.81 32.04 6.57
C ALA A 39 -56.94 31.96 5.54
N VAL A 40 -56.79 31.17 4.46
CA VAL A 40 -57.82 30.93 3.44
C VAL A 40 -59.02 30.26 4.08
N MET A 41 -58.84 29.28 4.92
CA MET A 41 -59.89 28.57 5.63
C MET A 41 -60.70 29.49 6.57
N ALA A 42 -60.06 30.49 7.14
CA ALA A 42 -60.68 31.49 8.01
C ALA A 42 -61.33 32.64 7.23
N GLY A 43 -61.04 32.79 5.93
CA GLY A 43 -61.34 34.00 5.12
C GLY A 43 -62.81 34.34 4.99
N ASP A 44 -63.72 33.34 5.08
CA ASP A 44 -65.20 33.58 4.98
C ASP A 44 -65.80 34.18 6.27
N ARG A 45 -65.08 34.13 7.39
CA ARG A 45 -65.62 34.48 8.70
C ARG A 45 -64.76 35.46 9.51
N VAL A 46 -63.51 35.57 9.15
CA VAL A 46 -62.52 36.47 9.79
C VAL A 46 -62.23 37.62 8.85
N SER A 47 -62.12 38.84 9.39
CA SER A 47 -61.76 40.00 8.58
C SER A 47 -60.47 39.74 7.79
N PRO A 48 -60.46 39.98 6.45
CA PRO A 48 -59.28 39.77 5.60
C PRO A 48 -58.06 40.56 6.08
N TRP A 49 -58.25 41.69 6.72
CA TRP A 49 -57.19 42.48 7.33
C TRP A 49 -56.51 41.72 8.47
N PHE A 50 -57.28 41.07 9.36
CA PHE A 50 -56.74 40.36 10.51
C PHE A 50 -55.95 39.09 10.11
N SER A 51 -56.48 38.31 9.17
CA SER A 51 -55.78 37.14 8.61
C SER A 51 -54.57 37.57 7.78
N GLY A 52 -54.62 38.68 7.04
CA GLY A 52 -53.49 39.24 6.30
C GLY A 52 -52.34 39.70 7.19
N VAL A 53 -52.65 40.39 8.29
CA VAL A 53 -51.63 40.79 9.29
C VAL A 53 -50.95 39.57 9.91
N TRP A 54 -51.73 38.53 10.30
CA TRP A 54 -51.17 37.34 10.88
C TRP A 54 -50.25 36.57 9.89
N VAL A 55 -50.66 36.39 8.62
CA VAL A 55 -49.86 35.78 7.57
C VAL A 55 -48.56 36.57 7.35
N SER A 56 -48.67 37.92 7.28
CA SER A 56 -47.48 38.77 7.15
C SER A 56 -46.50 38.61 8.32
N LEU A 57 -47.02 38.48 9.54
CA LEU A 57 -46.20 38.22 10.73
C LEU A 57 -45.51 36.84 10.65
N VAL A 58 -46.23 35.81 10.21
CA VAL A 58 -45.63 34.46 9.99
C VAL A 58 -44.49 34.54 9.00
N PHE A 59 -44.72 35.15 7.82
CA PHE A 59 -43.64 35.28 6.81
C PHE A 59 -42.48 36.13 7.30
N GLY A 60 -42.73 37.17 8.06
CA GLY A 60 -41.70 37.98 8.70
C GLY A 60 -40.81 37.17 9.67
N VAL A 61 -41.44 36.35 10.52
CA VAL A 61 -40.71 35.44 11.45
C VAL A 61 -39.95 34.37 10.67
N LEU A 62 -40.52 33.79 9.63
CA LEU A 62 -39.84 32.79 8.78
C LEU A 62 -38.64 33.43 8.05
N ALA A 63 -38.76 34.65 7.54
CA ALA A 63 -37.66 35.38 6.91
C ALA A 63 -36.54 35.70 7.91
N LEU A 64 -36.88 36.17 9.10
CA LEU A 64 -35.93 36.41 10.19
C LEU A 64 -35.21 35.10 10.59
N ARG A 65 -35.97 34.03 10.74
CA ARG A 65 -35.44 32.70 11.06
C ARG A 65 -34.50 32.22 9.98
N TRP A 66 -34.89 32.32 8.71
CA TRP A 66 -34.07 31.95 7.56
C TRP A 66 -32.72 32.70 7.54
N TRP A 67 -32.79 34.01 7.74
CA TRP A 67 -31.61 34.86 7.72
C TRP A 67 -30.68 34.62 8.91
N LEU A 68 -31.23 34.56 10.15
CA LEU A 68 -30.42 34.47 11.36
C LEU A 68 -29.85 33.05 11.55
N LEU A 69 -30.68 31.98 11.37
CA LEU A 69 -30.18 30.60 11.48
C LEU A 69 -29.11 30.31 10.43
N GLY A 70 -29.20 30.87 9.22
CA GLY A 70 -28.19 30.73 8.20
C GLY A 70 -26.83 31.30 8.56
N ARG A 71 -26.80 32.33 9.43
CA ARG A 71 -25.57 33.01 9.88
C ARG A 71 -25.00 32.49 11.19
N LEU A 72 -25.81 31.82 12.01
CA LEU A 72 -25.36 31.35 13.33
C LEU A 72 -24.11 30.45 13.32
N PRO A 73 -23.89 29.53 12.36
CA PRO A 73 -22.66 28.74 12.29
C PRO A 73 -21.40 29.58 12.02
N GLU A 74 -21.54 30.72 11.31
CA GLU A 74 -20.42 31.56 10.88
C GLU A 74 -20.07 32.66 11.90
N MET A 75 -20.87 32.80 12.97
CA MET A 75 -20.68 33.80 14.03
C MET A 75 -19.71 33.34 15.11
N ASP A 76 -18.46 33.05 14.76
CA ASP A 76 -17.46 32.53 15.69
C ASP A 76 -17.08 33.48 16.82
N GLU A 77 -17.28 34.79 16.66
CA GLU A 77 -17.06 35.77 17.72
C GLU A 77 -18.05 35.62 18.88
N GLN A 78 -19.20 34.97 18.67
CA GLN A 78 -20.20 34.78 19.70
C GLN A 78 -20.05 33.41 20.37
N PRO A 79 -20.10 33.33 21.71
CA PRO A 79 -19.97 32.04 22.40
C PRO A 79 -21.12 31.09 22.02
N LEU A 80 -20.80 29.83 21.83
CA LEU A 80 -21.71 28.76 21.40
C LEU A 80 -23.05 28.73 22.19
N PRO A 81 -23.06 28.87 23.53
CA PRO A 81 -24.31 28.91 24.30
C PRO A 81 -25.23 30.10 23.94
N ARG A 82 -24.66 31.21 23.48
CA ARG A 82 -25.44 32.39 23.04
C ARG A 82 -26.07 32.14 21.69
N ARG A 83 -25.33 31.54 20.78
CA ARG A 83 -25.84 31.14 19.45
C ARG A 83 -27.00 30.13 19.57
N LEU A 84 -26.91 29.18 20.47
CA LEU A 84 -27.99 28.20 20.73
C LEU A 84 -29.23 28.89 21.34
N ARG A 85 -29.07 29.84 22.30
CA ARG A 85 -30.19 30.60 22.85
C ARG A 85 -30.94 31.43 21.79
N TRP A 86 -30.25 31.94 20.77
CA TRP A 86 -30.91 32.60 19.65
C TRP A 86 -31.73 31.60 18.82
N ALA A 87 -31.23 30.38 18.57
CA ALA A 87 -31.99 29.34 17.89
C ALA A 87 -33.25 28.94 18.71
N GLU A 88 -33.13 28.83 20.03
CA GLU A 88 -34.24 28.54 20.96
C GLU A 88 -35.26 29.70 20.91
N GLY A 89 -34.81 30.95 20.97
CA GLY A 89 -35.67 32.15 20.92
C GLY A 89 -36.44 32.29 19.60
N LEU A 90 -35.77 31.99 18.46
CA LEU A 90 -36.44 31.96 17.14
C LEU A 90 -37.48 30.82 17.05
N SER A 91 -37.23 29.70 17.67
CA SER A 91 -38.17 28.57 17.72
C SER A 91 -39.39 28.92 18.56
N LEU A 92 -39.18 29.56 19.72
CA LEU A 92 -40.24 30.06 20.59
C LEU A 92 -41.09 31.13 19.89
N LEU A 93 -40.45 32.10 19.23
CA LEU A 93 -41.16 33.17 18.47
C LEU A 93 -42.04 32.54 17.39
N ASN A 94 -41.54 31.58 16.64
CA ASN A 94 -42.29 30.87 15.63
C ASN A 94 -43.50 30.11 16.23
N GLY A 95 -43.31 29.44 17.37
CA GLY A 95 -44.39 28.76 18.11
C GLY A 95 -45.48 29.73 18.60
N LEU A 96 -45.09 30.91 19.13
CA LEU A 96 -46.03 31.95 19.58
C LEU A 96 -46.86 32.54 18.43
N VAL A 97 -46.23 32.81 17.28
CA VAL A 97 -46.93 33.32 16.12
C VAL A 97 -47.94 32.31 15.56
N PHE A 98 -47.61 31.03 15.52
CA PHE A 98 -48.55 29.96 15.13
C PHE A 98 -49.66 29.78 16.18
N SER A 99 -49.36 29.89 17.46
CA SER A 99 -50.36 29.90 18.52
C SER A 99 -51.38 31.02 18.38
N ALA A 100 -50.97 32.21 17.89
CA ALA A 100 -51.86 33.30 17.64
C ALA A 100 -52.95 33.01 16.57
N SER A 101 -52.73 32.01 15.68
CA SER A 101 -53.80 31.55 14.74
C SER A 101 -55.04 31.04 15.44
N LEU A 102 -54.93 30.63 16.72
CA LEU A 102 -56.07 30.16 17.50
C LEU A 102 -57.02 31.26 17.93
N CYS A 103 -56.65 32.54 17.75
CA CYS A 103 -57.58 33.67 17.81
C CYS A 103 -58.64 33.61 16.72
N PHE A 104 -58.45 32.81 15.67
CA PHE A 104 -59.50 32.53 14.66
C PHE A 104 -60.51 31.50 15.15
N ALA A 105 -60.21 30.67 16.13
CA ALA A 105 -61.03 29.54 16.59
C ALA A 105 -62.48 29.92 16.90
N PRO A 106 -62.83 31.12 17.49
CA PRO A 106 -64.20 31.51 17.74
C PRO A 106 -65.03 31.73 16.47
N TYR A 107 -64.38 32.01 15.34
CA TYR A 107 -65.04 32.29 14.06
C TYR A 107 -65.13 31.06 13.14
N LEU A 108 -64.40 29.95 13.47
CA LEU A 108 -64.37 28.75 12.65
C LEU A 108 -65.47 27.77 13.01
N SER A 109 -65.98 27.04 12.01
CA SER A 109 -66.83 25.87 12.26
C SER A 109 -66.01 24.75 12.93
N ASP A 110 -66.67 23.81 13.58
CA ASP A 110 -66.02 22.67 14.22
C ASP A 110 -65.12 21.87 13.27
N TYR A 111 -65.58 21.69 12.02
CA TYR A 111 -64.79 21.05 10.95
C TYR A 111 -63.51 21.87 10.64
N GLN A 112 -63.63 23.17 10.45
CA GLN A 112 -62.46 24.04 10.18
C GLN A 112 -61.50 24.05 11.36
N ARG A 113 -62.01 24.05 12.60
CA ARG A 113 -61.19 23.96 13.83
C ARG A 113 -60.43 22.66 13.93
N MET A 114 -61.06 21.52 13.56
CA MET A 114 -60.37 20.22 13.48
C MET A 114 -59.22 20.24 12.45
N VAL A 115 -59.47 20.77 11.25
CA VAL A 115 -58.43 20.88 10.21
C VAL A 115 -57.29 21.77 10.69
N GLN A 116 -57.59 22.92 11.32
CA GLN A 116 -56.52 23.78 11.91
C GLN A 116 -55.69 23.04 12.96
N THR A 117 -56.35 22.29 13.84
CA THR A 117 -55.67 21.45 14.85
C THR A 117 -54.74 20.43 14.20
N ILE A 118 -55.17 19.70 13.19
CA ILE A 118 -54.38 18.73 12.44
C ILE A 118 -53.17 19.39 11.79
N LEU A 119 -53.34 20.56 11.16
CA LEU A 119 -52.26 21.32 10.53
C LEU A 119 -51.21 21.77 11.56
N LEU A 120 -51.64 22.27 12.72
CA LEU A 120 -50.74 22.70 13.79
C LEU A 120 -49.97 21.51 14.42
N LEU A 121 -50.62 20.35 14.63
CA LEU A 121 -49.98 19.15 15.12
C LEU A 121 -49.03 18.57 14.09
N GLY A 122 -49.36 18.62 12.78
CA GLY A 122 -48.45 18.26 11.71
C GLY A 122 -47.18 19.12 11.67
N LEU A 123 -47.30 20.45 11.92
CA LEU A 123 -46.11 21.31 12.08
C LEU A 123 -45.26 20.93 13.28
N CYS A 124 -45.88 20.56 14.42
CA CYS A 124 -45.18 20.09 15.59
C CYS A 124 -44.42 18.78 15.31
N ALA A 125 -45.02 17.84 14.57
CA ALA A 125 -44.38 16.61 14.15
C ALA A 125 -43.16 16.86 13.23
N GLY A 126 -43.32 17.77 12.25
CA GLY A 126 -42.22 18.19 11.37
C GLY A 126 -41.05 18.86 12.10
N ALA A 127 -41.36 19.55 13.21
CA ALA A 127 -40.34 20.21 14.03
C ALA A 127 -39.37 19.23 14.70
N VAL A 128 -39.77 17.98 14.99
CA VAL A 128 -38.89 16.93 15.55
C VAL A 128 -37.69 16.71 14.62
N ALA A 129 -37.96 16.48 13.33
CA ALA A 129 -36.92 16.21 12.34
C ALA A 129 -36.01 17.44 12.09
N THR A 130 -36.61 18.65 12.04
CA THR A 130 -35.87 19.88 11.73
C THR A 130 -35.01 20.39 12.87
N THR A 131 -35.28 19.98 14.11
CA THR A 131 -34.48 20.31 15.30
C THR A 131 -33.57 19.17 15.76
N ALA A 132 -33.49 18.08 15.00
CA ALA A 132 -32.83 16.82 15.41
C ALA A 132 -33.29 16.33 16.80
N GLY A 133 -34.49 16.67 17.21
CA GLY A 133 -35.04 16.35 18.51
C GLY A 133 -34.38 17.08 19.69
N ASN A 134 -33.55 18.13 19.47
CA ASN A 134 -33.01 18.90 20.57
C ASN A 134 -34.10 19.47 21.45
N ALA A 135 -34.14 19.03 22.71
CA ALA A 135 -35.27 19.28 23.61
C ALA A 135 -35.57 20.78 23.78
N ARG A 136 -34.55 21.63 23.93
CA ARG A 136 -34.75 23.05 24.16
C ARG A 136 -35.33 23.74 22.94
N VAL A 137 -34.75 23.52 21.77
CA VAL A 137 -35.21 24.13 20.52
C VAL A 137 -36.58 23.58 20.12
N PHE A 138 -36.82 22.30 20.30
CA PHE A 138 -38.08 21.64 19.97
C PHE A 138 -39.21 22.03 20.91
N LEU A 139 -39.01 21.96 22.23
CA LEU A 139 -40.03 22.34 23.22
C LEU A 139 -40.40 23.81 23.16
N ALA A 140 -39.46 24.68 22.82
CA ALA A 140 -39.72 26.09 22.59
C ALA A 140 -40.79 26.34 21.51
N PHE A 141 -40.90 25.48 20.51
CA PHE A 141 -41.98 25.49 19.50
C PHE A 141 -43.21 24.73 19.95
N LEU A 142 -43.02 23.50 20.46
CA LEU A 142 -44.10 22.56 20.78
C LEU A 142 -45.04 23.12 21.88
N ILE A 143 -44.46 23.64 22.98
CA ILE A 143 -45.24 24.03 24.17
C ILE A 143 -46.26 25.15 23.84
N PRO A 144 -45.91 26.29 23.25
CA PRO A 144 -46.90 27.33 22.96
C PRO A 144 -47.99 26.82 22.01
N VAL A 145 -47.64 26.09 20.95
CA VAL A 145 -48.63 25.59 19.97
C VAL A 145 -49.58 24.58 20.57
N SER A 146 -49.05 23.58 21.32
CA SER A 146 -49.89 22.52 21.90
C SER A 146 -50.75 23.03 23.04
N LEU A 147 -50.19 23.92 23.90
CA LEU A 147 -50.95 24.52 24.99
C LEU A 147 -52.10 25.40 24.50
N ALA A 148 -51.81 26.31 23.55
CA ALA A 148 -52.87 27.16 22.98
C ALA A 148 -53.91 26.35 22.25
N ASN A 149 -53.50 25.30 21.48
CA ASN A 149 -54.46 24.43 20.77
C ASN A 149 -55.35 23.63 21.75
N GLY A 150 -54.77 23.06 22.78
CA GLY A 150 -55.50 22.37 23.85
C GLY A 150 -56.49 23.30 24.60
N LEU A 151 -56.05 24.49 24.97
CA LEU A 151 -56.88 25.52 25.62
C LEU A 151 -58.03 25.97 24.72
N ALA A 152 -57.85 26.11 23.40
CA ALA A 152 -58.89 26.48 22.44
C ALA A 152 -60.03 25.47 22.39
N TRP A 153 -59.74 24.17 22.55
CA TRP A 153 -60.76 23.12 22.65
C TRP A 153 -61.43 23.11 24.05
N VAL A 154 -60.69 23.10 25.12
CA VAL A 154 -61.22 23.01 26.48
C VAL A 154 -62.02 24.25 26.90
N SER A 155 -61.72 25.42 26.31
CA SER A 155 -62.49 26.66 26.54
C SER A 155 -63.73 26.77 25.64
N GLY A 156 -64.07 25.78 24.83
CA GLY A 156 -65.14 25.86 23.86
C GLY A 156 -64.88 26.83 22.71
N GLY A 157 -63.62 27.29 22.53
CA GLY A 157 -63.23 28.25 21.51
C GLY A 157 -63.88 29.60 21.63
N ALA A 158 -64.31 30.00 22.82
CA ALA A 158 -65.13 31.19 23.10
C ALA A 158 -66.44 31.24 22.24
N SER A 159 -66.88 30.12 21.75
CA SER A 159 -68.16 29.96 21.05
C SER A 159 -69.28 29.88 22.08
N MET A 160 -70.50 30.32 21.68
CA MET A 160 -71.69 30.31 22.53
C MET A 160 -72.20 28.87 22.84
N HIS A 161 -71.44 27.83 22.58
CA HIS A 161 -71.80 26.46 22.86
C HIS A 161 -71.21 25.97 24.16
N PRO A 162 -71.97 25.23 25.00
CA PRO A 162 -71.46 24.68 26.21
C PRO A 162 -70.37 23.63 25.86
N VAL A 163 -69.23 23.68 26.62
CA VAL A 163 -68.12 22.72 26.50
C VAL A 163 -68.66 21.31 26.72
N GLY A 164 -68.56 20.47 25.68
CA GLY A 164 -68.96 19.09 25.71
C GLY A 164 -67.83 18.14 26.14
N TRP A 165 -68.19 16.90 26.40
CA TRP A 165 -67.18 15.89 26.73
C TRP A 165 -66.13 15.65 25.58
N VAL A 166 -66.55 15.87 24.31
CA VAL A 166 -65.69 15.75 23.12
C VAL A 166 -64.54 16.77 23.18
N ASP A 167 -64.78 18.01 23.66
CA ASP A 167 -63.76 19.06 23.76
C ASP A 167 -62.66 18.69 24.74
N TRP A 168 -63.05 18.08 25.85
CA TRP A 168 -62.09 17.55 26.84
C TRP A 168 -61.29 16.37 26.29
N VAL A 169 -61.90 15.47 25.53
CA VAL A 169 -61.23 14.34 24.87
C VAL A 169 -60.19 14.85 23.85
N LEU A 170 -60.59 15.85 23.03
CA LEU A 170 -59.68 16.45 22.06
C LEU A 170 -58.51 17.18 22.73
N GLY A 171 -58.75 17.93 23.80
CA GLY A 171 -57.70 18.55 24.58
C GLY A 171 -56.70 17.50 25.16
N GLY A 172 -57.26 16.39 25.67
CA GLY A 172 -56.45 15.26 26.19
C GLY A 172 -55.64 14.59 25.07
N LEU A 173 -56.21 14.40 23.89
CA LEU A 173 -55.51 13.84 22.73
C LEU A 173 -54.34 14.75 22.27
N ILE A 174 -54.54 16.06 22.25
CA ILE A 174 -53.48 17.05 21.93
C ILE A 174 -52.35 16.92 22.94
N ALA A 175 -52.62 16.85 24.23
CA ALA A 175 -51.64 16.70 25.27
C ALA A 175 -50.88 15.35 25.15
N GLY A 176 -51.62 14.24 24.90
CA GLY A 176 -51.03 12.94 24.63
C GLY A 176 -50.13 12.93 23.39
N PHE A 177 -50.57 13.55 22.32
CA PHE A 177 -49.76 13.67 21.12
C PHE A 177 -48.48 14.53 21.34
N ALA A 178 -48.61 15.65 22.07
CA ALA A 178 -47.46 16.47 22.44
C ALA A 178 -46.43 15.67 23.28
N TRP A 179 -46.90 14.83 24.21
CA TRP A 179 -46.06 13.95 24.99
C TRP A 179 -45.33 12.90 24.13
N ILE A 180 -46.04 12.27 23.18
CA ILE A 180 -45.46 11.33 22.21
C ILE A 180 -44.35 12.03 21.39
N LEU A 181 -44.62 13.23 20.87
CA LEU A 181 -43.65 14.01 20.11
C LEU A 181 -42.43 14.39 20.95
N ALA A 182 -42.61 14.75 22.23
CA ALA A 182 -41.53 15.03 23.14
C ALA A 182 -40.68 13.78 23.44
N SER A 183 -41.29 12.60 23.51
CA SER A 183 -40.57 11.34 23.62
C SER A 183 -39.78 11.01 22.35
N LEU A 184 -40.42 11.11 21.18
CA LEU A 184 -39.77 10.90 19.89
C LEU A 184 -38.60 11.86 19.66
N ALA A 185 -38.76 13.12 20.09
CA ALA A 185 -37.67 14.11 20.02
C ALA A 185 -36.46 13.69 20.85
N ARG A 186 -36.67 13.14 22.06
CA ARG A 186 -35.58 12.63 22.92
C ARG A 186 -34.81 11.48 22.25
N ASP A 187 -35.54 10.56 21.63
CA ASP A 187 -34.91 9.41 20.96
C ASP A 187 -34.15 9.87 19.69
N THR A 188 -34.74 10.78 18.91
CA THR A 188 -34.07 11.39 17.76
C THR A 188 -32.80 12.13 18.17
N TRP A 189 -32.82 12.83 19.30
CA TRP A 189 -31.65 13.51 19.83
C TRP A 189 -30.54 12.55 20.22
N ARG A 190 -30.87 11.42 20.87
CA ARG A 190 -29.88 10.38 21.19
C ARG A 190 -29.19 9.85 19.95
N VAL A 191 -29.97 9.48 18.94
CA VAL A 191 -29.44 8.98 17.66
C VAL A 191 -28.56 10.04 16.97
N PHE A 192 -28.97 11.30 17.02
CA PHE A 192 -28.18 12.40 16.44
C PHE A 192 -26.81 12.54 17.16
N VAL A 193 -26.81 12.58 18.51
CA VAL A 193 -25.57 12.67 19.30
C VAL A 193 -24.66 11.48 19.02
N GLU A 194 -25.20 10.28 19.03
CA GLU A 194 -24.45 9.07 18.73
C GLU A 194 -23.83 9.10 17.33
N SER A 195 -24.60 9.51 16.32
CA SER A 195 -24.13 9.66 14.94
C SER A 195 -22.96 10.67 14.81
N VAL A 196 -23.03 11.80 15.52
CA VAL A 196 -21.95 12.80 15.55
C VAL A 196 -20.69 12.22 16.19
N ASN A 197 -20.85 11.55 17.34
CA ASN A 197 -19.73 10.97 18.07
C ASN A 197 -19.05 9.83 17.27
N ILE A 198 -19.85 8.95 16.64
CA ILE A 198 -19.31 7.89 15.78
C ILE A 198 -18.48 8.48 14.62
N ARG A 199 -18.98 9.53 13.96
CA ARG A 199 -18.25 10.20 12.88
C ARG A 199 -16.93 10.82 13.37
N ALA A 200 -16.95 11.47 14.53
CA ALA A 200 -15.76 12.05 15.12
C ALA A 200 -14.71 10.96 15.46
N GLN A 201 -15.16 9.84 16.02
CA GLN A 201 -14.31 8.70 16.34
C GLN A 201 -13.73 8.04 15.06
N GLN A 202 -14.55 7.88 14.01
CA GLN A 202 -14.10 7.35 12.73
C GLN A 202 -13.01 8.23 12.10
N LEU A 203 -13.19 9.55 12.13
CA LEU A 203 -12.18 10.50 11.61
C LEU A 203 -10.86 10.36 12.38
N LYS A 204 -10.92 10.30 13.71
CA LYS A 204 -9.74 10.11 14.56
C LYS A 204 -9.04 8.78 14.27
N ASN A 205 -9.78 7.69 14.19
CA ASN A 205 -9.24 6.37 13.89
C ASN A 205 -8.59 6.32 12.50
N ASN A 206 -9.22 6.94 11.49
CA ASN A 206 -8.64 7.04 10.15
C ASN A 206 -7.33 7.84 10.11
N GLN A 207 -7.25 8.93 10.87
CA GLN A 207 -6.00 9.69 11.00
C GLN A 207 -4.90 8.87 11.66
N GLN A 208 -5.20 8.17 12.76
CA GLN A 208 -4.24 7.30 13.44
C GLN A 208 -3.76 6.16 12.53
N LEU A 209 -4.68 5.53 11.78
CA LEU A 209 -4.33 4.47 10.84
C LEU A 209 -3.39 4.98 9.74
N ARG A 210 -3.68 6.16 9.16
CA ARG A 210 -2.81 6.78 8.15
C ARG A 210 -1.41 7.06 8.68
N LEU A 211 -1.29 7.59 9.89
CA LEU A 211 -0.01 7.85 10.53
C LEU A 211 0.77 6.54 10.78
N ALA A 212 0.09 5.50 11.27
CA ALA A 212 0.71 4.20 11.51
C ALA A 212 1.20 3.55 10.19
N LEU A 213 0.41 3.64 9.11
CA LEU A 213 0.82 3.17 7.78
C LEU A 213 2.06 3.92 7.26
N GLN A 214 2.07 5.25 7.36
CA GLN A 214 3.24 6.06 6.95
C GLN A 214 4.49 5.71 7.74
N GLN A 215 4.37 5.48 9.05
CA GLN A 215 5.49 5.06 9.89
C GLN A 215 6.00 3.67 9.49
N ALA A 216 5.10 2.71 9.26
CA ALA A 216 5.47 1.37 8.81
C ALA A 216 6.18 1.40 7.45
N GLU A 217 5.65 2.14 6.46
CA GLU A 217 6.28 2.30 5.15
C GLU A 217 7.66 2.96 5.25
N SER A 218 7.79 4.01 6.07
CA SER A 218 9.08 4.69 6.26
C SER A 218 10.12 3.78 6.90
N ALA A 219 9.72 2.94 7.86
CA ALA A 219 10.58 1.95 8.50
C ALA A 219 11.04 0.87 7.51
N ILE A 220 10.13 0.36 6.67
CA ILE A 220 10.47 -0.60 5.60
C ILE A 220 11.47 0.01 4.62
N ARG A 221 11.22 1.21 4.13
CA ARG A 221 12.13 1.92 3.20
C ARG A 221 13.51 2.21 3.84
N ALA A 222 13.55 2.54 5.13
CA ALA A 222 14.80 2.74 5.86
C ALA A 222 15.57 1.42 5.99
N LYS A 223 14.89 0.32 6.35
CA LYS A 223 15.46 -1.04 6.42
C LYS A 223 16.07 -1.45 5.07
N THR A 224 15.34 -1.27 3.97
CA THR A 224 15.80 -1.63 2.62
C THR A 224 17.03 -0.83 2.21
N ARG A 225 17.02 0.51 2.42
CA ARG A 225 18.18 1.36 2.14
C ARG A 225 19.39 0.97 2.96
N PHE A 226 19.21 0.68 4.25
CA PHE A 226 20.30 0.23 5.12
C PHE A 226 20.95 -1.06 4.59
N PHE A 227 20.14 -2.06 4.24
CA PHE A 227 20.68 -3.32 3.69
C PHE A 227 21.35 -3.12 2.33
N ALA A 228 20.80 -2.30 1.44
CA ALA A 228 21.39 -2.01 0.14
C ALA A 228 22.77 -1.33 0.30
N SER A 229 22.89 -0.31 1.17
CA SER A 229 24.14 0.39 1.43
C SER A 229 25.16 -0.53 2.11
N ALA A 230 24.76 -1.19 3.21
CA ALA A 230 25.65 -2.07 3.96
C ALA A 230 26.23 -3.20 3.09
N SER A 231 25.45 -3.68 2.14
CA SER A 231 25.89 -4.75 1.25
C SER A 231 26.87 -4.28 0.19
N HIS A 232 26.67 -3.09 -0.36
CA HIS A 232 27.65 -2.49 -1.26
C HIS A 232 28.98 -2.32 -0.52
N ASP A 233 28.93 -1.76 0.69
CA ASP A 233 30.11 -1.47 1.50
C ASP A 233 30.84 -2.74 1.99
N LEU A 234 30.14 -3.87 2.09
CA LEU A 234 30.74 -5.17 2.41
C LEU A 234 31.19 -5.93 1.16
N ARG A 235 30.51 -5.77 0.01
CA ARG A 235 30.89 -6.42 -1.24
C ARG A 235 32.24 -5.94 -1.77
N GLN A 236 32.55 -4.65 -1.65
CA GLN A 236 33.83 -4.08 -2.11
C GLN A 236 35.04 -4.75 -1.48
N PRO A 237 35.22 -4.78 -0.12
CA PRO A 237 36.38 -5.43 0.49
C PRO A 237 36.42 -6.94 0.21
N MET A 238 35.26 -7.59 0.10
CA MET A 238 35.20 -9.01 -0.25
C MET A 238 35.65 -9.28 -1.67
N HIS A 239 35.27 -8.45 -2.63
CA HIS A 239 35.73 -8.55 -4.01
C HIS A 239 37.26 -8.41 -4.08
N THR A 240 37.80 -7.41 -3.40
CA THR A 240 39.25 -7.19 -3.29
C THR A 240 39.97 -8.41 -2.71
N LEU A 241 39.45 -8.96 -1.60
CA LEU A 241 40.01 -10.16 -0.98
C LEU A 241 39.93 -11.38 -1.89
N SER A 242 38.85 -11.52 -2.67
CA SER A 242 38.68 -12.61 -3.64
C SER A 242 39.71 -12.51 -4.78
N LEU A 243 39.99 -11.30 -5.27
CA LEU A 243 41.01 -11.06 -6.29
C LEU A 243 42.41 -11.40 -5.77
N PHE A 244 42.77 -10.98 -4.55
CA PHE A 244 44.03 -11.36 -3.94
C PHE A 244 44.14 -12.85 -3.67
N GLY A 245 43.04 -13.51 -3.25
CA GLY A 245 42.96 -14.94 -3.08
C GLY A 245 43.18 -15.70 -4.39
N ALA A 246 42.57 -15.23 -5.49
CA ALA A 246 42.78 -15.80 -6.82
C ALA A 246 44.24 -15.61 -7.29
N ALA A 247 44.80 -14.41 -7.14
CA ALA A 247 46.18 -14.13 -7.48
C ALA A 247 47.17 -14.97 -6.67
N LEU A 248 46.88 -15.22 -5.38
CA LEU A 248 47.70 -16.09 -4.53
C LEU A 248 47.70 -17.55 -5.00
N THR A 249 46.57 -18.08 -5.43
CA THR A 249 46.48 -19.46 -5.93
C THR A 249 47.18 -19.68 -7.27
N MET A 250 47.51 -18.62 -8.01
CA MET A 250 48.25 -18.68 -9.28
C MET A 250 49.78 -18.68 -9.08
N ARG A 251 50.26 -18.40 -7.85
CA ARG A 251 51.69 -18.49 -7.54
C ARG A 251 52.10 -19.90 -7.16
N PRO A 252 53.36 -20.28 -7.42
CA PRO A 252 53.91 -21.53 -6.90
C PRO A 252 53.96 -21.46 -5.37
N LEU A 253 53.06 -22.20 -4.70
CA LEU A 253 53.00 -22.28 -3.25
C LEU A 253 53.42 -23.68 -2.82
N ASP A 254 53.99 -23.80 -1.63
CA ASP A 254 54.09 -25.10 -0.97
C ASP A 254 52.73 -25.64 -0.59
N GLU A 255 52.59 -26.99 -0.48
CA GLU A 255 51.29 -27.65 -0.31
C GLU A 255 50.48 -27.11 0.89
N PRO A 256 51.08 -26.84 2.08
CA PRO A 256 50.34 -26.25 3.19
C PRO A 256 49.79 -24.86 2.87
N SER A 257 50.57 -24.00 2.21
CA SER A 257 50.16 -22.65 1.82
C SER A 257 49.12 -22.66 0.72
N ALA A 258 49.20 -23.58 -0.22
CA ALA A 258 48.19 -23.78 -1.26
C ALA A 258 46.84 -24.24 -0.67
N GLU A 259 46.85 -25.12 0.35
CA GLU A 259 45.65 -25.55 1.07
C GLU A 259 44.99 -24.38 1.81
N ILE A 260 45.78 -23.53 2.52
CA ILE A 260 45.27 -22.33 3.19
C ILE A 260 44.64 -21.39 2.19
N ALA A 261 45.28 -21.15 1.04
CA ALA A 261 44.75 -20.25 -0.01
C ALA A 261 43.44 -20.77 -0.60
N ARG A 262 43.33 -22.09 -0.84
CA ARG A 262 42.08 -22.74 -1.28
C ARG A 262 40.96 -22.55 -0.25
N ASN A 263 41.25 -22.82 1.04
CA ASN A 263 40.28 -22.70 2.13
C ASN A 263 39.84 -21.25 2.32
N MET A 264 40.74 -20.27 2.21
CA MET A 264 40.43 -18.85 2.25
C MET A 264 39.48 -18.43 1.10
N ASN A 265 39.78 -18.86 -0.13
CA ASN A 265 38.92 -18.59 -1.29
C ASN A 265 37.53 -19.22 -1.16
N MET A 266 37.44 -20.43 -0.61
CA MET A 266 36.16 -21.09 -0.32
C MET A 266 35.35 -20.28 0.71
N ALA A 267 35.99 -19.83 1.78
CA ALA A 267 35.34 -19.01 2.82
C ALA A 267 34.83 -17.67 2.27
N LEU A 268 35.62 -17.00 1.44
CA LEU A 268 35.25 -15.75 0.77
C LEU A 268 34.04 -15.93 -0.17
N ARG A 269 34.04 -16.98 -0.99
CA ARG A 269 32.89 -17.31 -1.87
C ARG A 269 31.63 -17.60 -1.06
N SER A 270 31.76 -18.36 0.02
CA SER A 270 30.63 -18.65 0.91
C SER A 270 30.05 -17.38 1.54
N LEU A 271 30.91 -16.47 2.00
CA LEU A 271 30.48 -15.19 2.59
C LEU A 271 29.81 -14.30 1.56
N ALA A 272 30.32 -14.22 0.32
CA ALA A 272 29.70 -13.48 -0.77
C ALA A 272 28.29 -13.99 -1.08
N SER A 273 28.14 -15.32 -1.24
CA SER A 273 26.86 -15.95 -1.48
C SER A 273 25.85 -15.71 -0.35
N GLN A 274 26.29 -15.76 0.91
CA GLN A 274 25.43 -15.48 2.06
C GLN A 274 24.95 -14.03 2.09
N MET A 275 25.80 -13.08 1.75
CA MET A 275 25.45 -11.67 1.66
C MET A 275 24.45 -11.39 0.53
N ASP A 276 24.70 -11.97 -0.65
CA ASP A 276 23.79 -11.80 -1.78
C ASP A 276 22.40 -12.39 -1.46
N ALA A 277 22.34 -13.54 -0.77
CA ALA A 277 21.08 -14.14 -0.32
C ALA A 277 20.29 -13.24 0.66
N LEU A 278 20.99 -12.59 1.63
CA LEU A 278 20.36 -11.66 2.57
C LEU A 278 19.82 -10.40 1.87
N LEU A 279 20.55 -9.91 0.85
CA LEU A 279 20.13 -8.79 0.04
C LEU A 279 18.90 -9.10 -0.79
N ASP A 280 18.90 -10.28 -1.42
CA ASP A 280 17.79 -10.72 -2.25
C ASP A 280 16.50 -10.79 -1.43
N ILE A 281 16.55 -11.38 -0.23
CA ILE A 281 15.40 -11.39 0.68
C ILE A 281 14.96 -9.97 1.02
N SER A 282 15.89 -9.08 1.34
CA SER A 282 15.57 -7.69 1.72
C SER A 282 14.93 -6.90 0.55
N LYS A 283 15.37 -7.14 -0.70
CA LYS A 283 14.79 -6.52 -1.90
C LYS A 283 13.42 -7.11 -2.23
N LEU A 284 13.24 -8.41 -2.07
CA LEU A 284 11.97 -9.10 -2.29
C LEU A 284 10.92 -8.68 -1.24
N ASP A 285 11.30 -8.58 0.05
CA ASP A 285 10.45 -8.06 1.12
C ASP A 285 9.96 -6.63 0.87
N ALA A 286 10.83 -5.80 0.31
CA ALA A 286 10.51 -4.41 -0.01
C ALA A 286 9.70 -4.25 -1.31
N GLN A 287 9.46 -5.34 -2.05
CA GLN A 287 8.76 -5.34 -3.35
C GLN A 287 9.37 -4.35 -4.37
N VAL A 288 10.69 -4.16 -4.34
CA VAL A 288 11.40 -3.24 -5.27
C VAL A 288 11.99 -3.96 -6.47
N VAL A 289 11.80 -5.27 -6.57
CA VAL A 289 12.28 -6.09 -7.71
C VAL A 289 11.27 -5.99 -8.83
N GLU A 290 11.68 -5.43 -9.98
CA GLU A 290 10.86 -5.40 -11.19
C GLU A 290 11.06 -6.69 -11.99
N VAL A 291 9.95 -7.23 -12.50
CA VAL A 291 9.95 -8.43 -13.36
C VAL A 291 10.01 -7.99 -14.81
N ASN A 292 11.00 -8.49 -15.55
CA ASN A 292 11.17 -8.21 -16.98
C ASN A 292 10.96 -9.48 -17.79
N ASN A 293 9.72 -9.76 -18.18
CA ASN A 293 9.38 -10.93 -18.95
C ASN A 293 9.89 -10.80 -20.39
N GLU A 294 10.61 -11.82 -20.86
CA GLU A 294 11.04 -11.95 -22.23
C GLU A 294 10.90 -13.40 -22.73
N ALA A 295 10.74 -13.55 -24.04
CA ALA A 295 10.68 -14.86 -24.68
C ALA A 295 12.10 -15.38 -24.97
N PHE A 296 12.46 -16.57 -24.47
CA PHE A 296 13.78 -17.15 -24.68
C PHE A 296 13.74 -18.67 -24.87
N SER A 297 14.85 -19.21 -25.42
CA SER A 297 15.03 -20.65 -25.55
C SER A 297 15.38 -21.32 -24.24
N LEU A 298 14.44 -22.11 -23.72
CA LEU A 298 14.62 -22.87 -22.48
C LEU A 298 15.76 -23.90 -22.60
N SER A 299 15.89 -24.55 -23.79
CA SER A 299 16.92 -25.56 -24.04
C SER A 299 18.33 -24.97 -23.97
N GLY A 300 18.59 -23.86 -24.70
CA GLY A 300 19.90 -23.20 -24.67
C GLY A 300 20.25 -22.67 -23.27
N TRP A 301 19.25 -22.10 -22.59
CA TRP A 301 19.40 -21.55 -21.24
C TRP A 301 19.70 -22.64 -20.21
N LEU A 302 18.97 -23.78 -20.19
CA LEU A 302 19.26 -24.92 -19.30
C LEU A 302 20.59 -25.60 -19.62
N THR A 303 20.99 -25.66 -20.90
CA THR A 303 22.29 -26.23 -21.30
C THR A 303 23.44 -25.40 -20.70
N ARG A 304 23.37 -24.09 -20.78
CA ARG A 304 24.38 -23.21 -20.17
C ARG A 304 24.46 -23.41 -18.66
N LEU A 305 23.32 -23.46 -17.97
CA LEU A 305 23.28 -23.73 -16.52
C LEU A 305 23.88 -25.10 -16.19
N GLN A 306 23.49 -26.14 -16.92
CA GLN A 306 24.06 -27.49 -16.72
C GLN A 306 25.60 -27.47 -16.82
N GLN A 307 26.15 -26.86 -17.88
CA GLN A 307 27.60 -26.79 -18.10
C GLN A 307 28.34 -26.12 -16.94
N GLU A 308 27.75 -25.06 -16.35
CA GLU A 308 28.33 -24.36 -15.22
C GLU A 308 28.44 -25.26 -13.96
N PHE A 309 27.43 -26.10 -13.71
CA PHE A 309 27.39 -26.96 -12.53
C PHE A 309 28.10 -28.33 -12.68
N VAL A 310 28.43 -28.74 -13.91
CA VAL A 310 29.13 -30.02 -14.18
C VAL A 310 30.42 -30.14 -13.37
N PRO A 311 31.34 -29.16 -13.28
CA PRO A 311 32.58 -29.32 -12.49
C PRO A 311 32.31 -29.55 -11.01
N ALA A 312 31.31 -28.83 -10.44
CA ALA A 312 30.94 -28.98 -9.04
C ALA A 312 30.32 -30.36 -8.75
N ALA A 313 29.50 -30.89 -9.64
CA ALA A 313 28.92 -32.23 -9.52
C ALA A 313 30.00 -33.30 -9.65
N LEU A 314 30.89 -33.19 -10.64
CA LEU A 314 31.99 -34.15 -10.87
C LEU A 314 32.96 -34.20 -9.68
N SER A 315 33.24 -33.10 -9.01
CA SER A 315 34.08 -33.06 -7.81
C SER A 315 33.52 -33.92 -6.67
N LYS A 316 32.20 -34.16 -6.65
CA LYS A 316 31.50 -35.07 -5.73
C LYS A 316 31.19 -36.44 -6.31
N GLY A 317 31.64 -36.74 -7.53
CA GLY A 317 31.35 -38.01 -8.22
C GLY A 317 29.88 -38.12 -8.71
N LEU A 318 29.16 -37.00 -8.83
CA LEU A 318 27.78 -36.93 -9.30
C LEU A 318 27.72 -36.64 -10.80
N ARG A 319 26.62 -37.07 -11.45
CA ARG A 319 26.34 -36.76 -12.86
C ARG A 319 25.12 -35.86 -12.96
N ILE A 320 25.16 -34.85 -13.86
CA ILE A 320 24.02 -34.03 -14.19
C ILE A 320 23.51 -34.43 -15.58
N HIS A 321 22.26 -34.84 -15.65
CA HIS A 321 21.56 -35.15 -16.90
C HIS A 321 20.57 -34.06 -17.22
N LEU A 322 20.55 -33.60 -18.50
CA LEU A 322 19.58 -32.63 -19.03
C LEU A 322 18.77 -33.34 -20.12
N ASP A 323 17.44 -33.25 -19.96
CA ASP A 323 16.46 -33.68 -20.96
C ASP A 323 15.52 -32.53 -21.26
N CYS A 324 15.79 -31.80 -22.33
CA CYS A 324 15.00 -30.62 -22.76
C CYS A 324 14.85 -30.61 -24.29
N PRO A 325 13.62 -30.58 -24.81
CA PRO A 325 13.39 -30.49 -26.25
C PRO A 325 13.99 -29.19 -26.84
N PRO A 326 14.64 -29.26 -28.02
CA PRO A 326 15.25 -28.06 -28.64
C PRO A 326 14.25 -26.91 -28.93
N GLN A 327 12.98 -27.25 -29.15
CA GLN A 327 11.92 -26.29 -29.46
C GLN A 327 11.22 -25.75 -28.20
N ALA A 328 11.77 -25.92 -27.02
CA ALA A 328 11.22 -25.38 -25.78
C ALA A 328 11.50 -23.87 -25.70
N TYR A 329 10.45 -23.06 -25.78
CA TYR A 329 10.49 -21.61 -25.57
C TYR A 329 9.52 -21.23 -24.46
N VAL A 330 9.93 -20.30 -23.61
CA VAL A 330 9.15 -19.79 -22.47
C VAL A 330 9.15 -18.27 -22.45
N GLU A 331 8.14 -17.71 -21.79
CA GLU A 331 8.07 -16.28 -21.48
C GLU A 331 8.17 -16.10 -19.96
N SER A 332 9.25 -15.49 -19.50
CA SER A 332 9.51 -15.21 -18.09
C SER A 332 10.68 -14.24 -17.97
N ASP A 333 11.06 -13.85 -16.77
CA ASP A 333 12.31 -13.13 -16.50
C ASP A 333 13.47 -14.14 -16.40
N PRO A 334 14.40 -14.18 -17.36
CA PRO A 334 15.46 -15.18 -17.38
C PRO A 334 16.46 -15.04 -16.24
N VAL A 335 16.65 -13.82 -15.70
CA VAL A 335 17.58 -13.56 -14.60
C VAL A 335 17.00 -14.05 -13.28
N LEU A 336 15.73 -13.74 -13.01
CA LEU A 336 15.06 -14.20 -11.79
C LEU A 336 14.81 -15.70 -11.82
N LEU A 337 14.42 -16.25 -12.98
CA LEU A 337 14.24 -17.68 -13.17
C LEU A 337 15.58 -18.44 -13.00
N GLU A 338 16.70 -17.87 -13.48
CA GLU A 338 18.03 -18.45 -13.29
C GLU A 338 18.36 -18.58 -11.80
N ARG A 339 18.04 -17.58 -11.00
CA ARG A 339 18.23 -17.63 -9.54
C ARG A 339 17.43 -18.77 -8.90
N VAL A 340 16.18 -18.98 -9.35
CA VAL A 340 15.35 -20.09 -8.86
C VAL A 340 15.99 -21.43 -9.18
N VAL A 341 16.28 -21.68 -10.47
CA VAL A 341 16.81 -22.99 -10.91
C VAL A 341 18.22 -23.24 -10.37
N ARG A 342 19.07 -22.23 -10.29
CA ARG A 342 20.40 -22.29 -9.66
C ARG A 342 20.32 -22.73 -8.19
N ASN A 343 19.41 -22.15 -7.39
CA ASN A 343 19.21 -22.56 -6.00
C ASN A 343 18.75 -24.02 -5.89
N LEU A 344 17.88 -24.47 -6.80
CA LEU A 344 17.42 -25.87 -6.83
C LEU A 344 18.56 -26.82 -7.20
N ILE A 345 19.39 -26.49 -8.20
CA ILE A 345 20.55 -27.34 -8.60
C ILE A 345 21.61 -27.35 -7.49
N ASP A 346 21.92 -26.20 -6.89
CA ASP A 346 22.86 -26.14 -5.74
C ASP A 346 22.41 -27.04 -4.59
N ASN A 347 21.12 -27.01 -4.24
CA ASN A 347 20.56 -27.86 -3.22
C ASN A 347 20.65 -29.34 -3.64
N ALA A 348 20.34 -29.69 -4.87
CA ALA A 348 20.46 -31.05 -5.40
C ALA A 348 21.91 -31.58 -5.28
N ILE A 349 22.91 -30.78 -5.68
CA ILE A 349 24.34 -31.14 -5.55
C ILE A 349 24.74 -31.27 -4.08
N LYS A 350 24.25 -30.36 -3.23
CA LYS A 350 24.61 -30.32 -1.82
C LYS A 350 24.12 -31.53 -1.04
N TYR A 351 22.87 -31.94 -1.27
CA TYR A 351 22.20 -32.99 -0.50
C TYR A 351 22.24 -34.36 -1.15
N THR A 352 22.89 -34.53 -2.32
CA THR A 352 23.16 -35.79 -2.95
C THR A 352 24.61 -36.25 -2.62
N GLN A 353 24.75 -37.46 -2.09
CA GLN A 353 26.06 -38.08 -1.81
C GLN A 353 26.50 -39.05 -2.91
N SER A 354 25.56 -39.75 -3.53
CA SER A 354 25.81 -40.70 -4.61
C SER A 354 24.62 -40.74 -5.58
N GLY A 355 24.89 -41.00 -6.85
CA GLY A 355 23.86 -41.04 -7.90
C GLY A 355 23.93 -39.85 -8.85
N GLY A 356 22.84 -39.14 -9.06
CA GLY A 356 22.79 -38.07 -10.06
C GLY A 356 21.69 -37.03 -9.85
N ILE A 357 21.79 -35.96 -10.67
CA ILE A 357 20.84 -34.88 -10.74
C ILE A 357 20.24 -34.89 -12.15
N TYR A 358 18.94 -34.80 -12.24
CA TYR A 358 18.19 -34.86 -13.49
C TYR A 358 17.39 -33.57 -13.66
N ILE A 359 17.74 -32.81 -14.69
CA ILE A 359 17.03 -31.60 -15.10
C ILE A 359 16.18 -31.97 -16.31
N SER A 360 14.89 -31.75 -16.27
CA SER A 360 14.01 -32.07 -17.40
C SER A 360 13.01 -30.94 -17.66
N ALA A 361 12.65 -30.80 -18.94
CA ALA A 361 11.58 -29.89 -19.37
C ALA A 361 10.55 -30.66 -20.19
N GLN A 362 9.31 -30.70 -19.77
CA GLN A 362 8.21 -31.41 -20.43
C GLN A 362 7.05 -30.47 -20.68
N ARG A 363 6.49 -30.52 -21.90
CA ARG A 363 5.32 -29.69 -22.23
C ARG A 363 4.05 -30.29 -21.65
N GLN A 364 3.29 -29.47 -20.93
CA GLN A 364 1.98 -29.79 -20.36
C GLN A 364 0.96 -28.75 -20.83
N GLY A 365 0.36 -28.96 -22.01
CA GLY A 365 -0.56 -28.01 -22.62
C GLY A 365 0.14 -26.69 -22.99
N GLU A 366 -0.31 -25.59 -22.39
CA GLU A 366 0.24 -24.22 -22.57
C GLU A 366 1.41 -23.90 -21.62
N LEU A 367 1.88 -24.87 -20.84
CA LEU A 367 2.97 -24.68 -19.89
C LEU A 367 4.12 -25.63 -20.19
N TRP A 368 5.35 -25.19 -19.82
CA TRP A 368 6.51 -26.06 -19.67
C TRP A 368 6.73 -26.38 -18.20
N ARG A 369 6.74 -27.67 -17.85
CA ARG A 369 7.14 -28.14 -16.52
C ARG A 369 8.64 -28.38 -16.54
N VAL A 370 9.39 -27.52 -15.85
CA VAL A 370 10.84 -27.66 -15.62
C VAL A 370 11.05 -28.31 -14.27
N ALA A 371 11.68 -29.47 -14.23
CA ALA A 371 11.91 -30.23 -13.02
C ALA A 371 13.39 -30.43 -12.74
N VAL A 372 13.81 -30.25 -11.49
CA VAL A 372 15.13 -30.58 -10.96
C VAL A 372 14.93 -31.72 -9.95
N ARG A 373 15.39 -32.93 -10.30
CA ARG A 373 15.30 -34.13 -9.47
C ARG A 373 16.69 -34.54 -9.00
N ASP A 374 16.81 -34.89 -7.75
CA ASP A 374 18.01 -35.47 -7.15
C ASP A 374 17.74 -36.87 -6.58
N THR A 375 18.81 -37.65 -6.39
CA THR A 375 18.80 -38.97 -5.73
C THR A 375 19.40 -38.87 -4.32
N GLY A 376 19.24 -37.76 -3.67
CA GLY A 376 19.81 -37.46 -2.36
C GLY A 376 19.02 -38.04 -1.20
N VAL A 377 19.23 -37.46 -0.03
CA VAL A 377 18.62 -37.92 1.23
C VAL A 377 17.10 -37.76 1.29
N GLY A 378 16.52 -36.95 0.41
CA GLY A 378 15.08 -36.61 0.45
C GLY A 378 14.65 -35.84 1.69
N ILE A 379 13.37 -35.51 1.75
CA ILE A 379 12.75 -34.69 2.79
C ILE A 379 11.59 -35.48 3.40
N ALA A 380 11.56 -35.58 4.72
CA ALA A 380 10.47 -36.23 5.44
C ALA A 380 9.18 -35.36 5.36
N ASP A 381 8.01 -36.01 5.39
CA ASP A 381 6.73 -35.31 5.22
C ASP A 381 6.52 -34.20 6.26
N GLU A 382 6.98 -34.40 7.48
CA GLU A 382 6.89 -33.45 8.59
C GLU A 382 7.72 -32.18 8.35
N GLU A 383 8.74 -32.24 7.50
CA GLU A 383 9.69 -31.17 7.22
C GLU A 383 9.34 -30.40 5.94
N LYS A 384 8.47 -30.95 5.09
CA LYS A 384 8.14 -30.38 3.77
C LYS A 384 7.63 -28.93 3.80
N ALA A 385 6.83 -28.58 4.78
CA ALA A 385 6.34 -27.22 4.94
C ALA A 385 7.43 -26.27 5.45
N ARG A 386 8.33 -26.77 6.30
CA ARG A 386 9.33 -25.98 7.02
C ARG A 386 10.58 -25.68 6.20
N VAL A 387 10.89 -26.48 5.18
CA VAL A 387 12.09 -26.27 4.35
C VAL A 387 12.06 -24.96 3.55
N PHE A 388 10.90 -24.32 3.43
CA PHE A 388 10.74 -23.00 2.83
C PHE A 388 10.85 -21.85 3.84
N GLU A 389 10.91 -22.15 5.16
CA GLU A 389 11.12 -21.14 6.20
C GLU A 389 12.55 -20.59 6.14
N GLU A 390 12.72 -19.30 6.43
CA GLU A 390 14.04 -18.68 6.50
C GLU A 390 14.88 -19.28 7.62
N PHE A 391 16.16 -19.46 7.33
CA PHE A 391 17.16 -20.02 8.27
C PHE A 391 16.87 -21.44 8.74
N TYR A 392 15.88 -22.11 8.14
CA TYR A 392 15.58 -23.49 8.50
C TYR A 392 16.47 -24.49 7.77
N GLN A 393 16.97 -25.50 8.51
CA GLN A 393 17.82 -26.59 7.99
C GLN A 393 17.53 -27.88 8.73
N ILE A 394 17.27 -28.95 7.98
CA ILE A 394 17.02 -30.29 8.54
C ILE A 394 18.30 -30.80 9.20
N GLY A 395 18.23 -31.24 10.47
CA GLY A 395 19.33 -31.86 11.19
C GLY A 395 20.55 -30.99 11.43
N ASN A 396 20.37 -29.67 11.57
CA ASN A 396 21.43 -28.71 11.89
C ASN A 396 21.11 -27.82 13.11
N PRO A 397 20.87 -28.39 14.32
CA PRO A 397 20.57 -27.60 15.51
C PRO A 397 21.75 -26.74 15.95
N GLU A 398 22.97 -27.14 15.66
CA GLU A 398 24.21 -26.42 16.01
C GLU A 398 24.59 -25.30 15.01
N ARG A 399 23.79 -25.11 13.96
CA ARG A 399 24.03 -24.11 12.90
C ARG A 399 25.42 -24.19 12.28
N ASP A 400 25.83 -25.39 11.89
CA ASP A 400 27.08 -25.58 11.16
C ASP A 400 27.11 -24.69 9.90
N ARG A 401 28.04 -23.74 9.89
CA ARG A 401 28.17 -22.73 8.80
C ARG A 401 28.57 -23.36 7.46
N ALA A 402 29.15 -24.56 7.46
CA ALA A 402 29.49 -25.28 6.23
C ALA A 402 28.23 -25.72 5.45
N LYS A 403 27.08 -25.81 6.12
CA LYS A 403 25.79 -26.16 5.49
C LYS A 403 25.02 -24.98 4.91
N GLY A 404 25.60 -23.77 4.90
CA GLY A 404 24.97 -22.54 4.37
C GLY A 404 24.03 -21.88 5.37
N LEU A 405 23.18 -20.92 4.92
CA LEU A 405 22.29 -20.13 5.79
C LEU A 405 20.85 -20.66 5.89
N GLY A 406 20.42 -21.58 5.04
CA GLY A 406 19.02 -22.02 5.00
C GLY A 406 18.09 -20.98 4.34
N LEU A 407 18.61 -20.17 3.40
CA LEU A 407 17.85 -19.14 2.69
C LEU A 407 17.48 -19.53 1.26
N GLY A 408 18.07 -20.56 0.68
CA GLY A 408 17.90 -20.91 -0.74
C GLY A 408 16.45 -21.20 -1.12
N LEU A 409 15.75 -22.06 -0.39
CA LEU A 409 14.36 -22.42 -0.69
C LEU A 409 13.37 -21.30 -0.33
N SER A 410 13.64 -20.47 0.67
CA SER A 410 12.81 -19.31 0.97
C SER A 410 12.92 -18.24 -0.13
N ILE A 411 14.11 -18.05 -0.72
CA ILE A 411 14.31 -17.22 -1.91
C ILE A 411 13.56 -17.80 -3.11
N VAL A 412 13.64 -19.13 -3.33
CA VAL A 412 12.90 -19.81 -4.40
C VAL A 412 11.39 -19.53 -4.28
N SER A 413 10.81 -19.74 -3.10
CA SER A 413 9.38 -19.49 -2.87
C SER A 413 8.98 -18.06 -3.22
N ARG A 414 9.73 -17.05 -2.74
CA ARG A 414 9.44 -15.64 -2.99
C ARG A 414 9.61 -15.24 -4.46
N LEU A 415 10.63 -15.77 -5.14
CA LEU A 415 10.83 -15.52 -6.56
C LEU A 415 9.74 -16.18 -7.41
N VAL A 416 9.30 -17.37 -7.04
CA VAL A 416 8.18 -18.06 -7.69
C VAL A 416 6.89 -17.26 -7.55
N ASP A 417 6.61 -16.76 -6.35
CA ASP A 417 5.45 -15.87 -6.10
C ASP A 417 5.56 -14.57 -6.91
N LEU A 418 6.75 -13.96 -6.99
CA LEU A 418 6.99 -12.73 -7.76
C LEU A 418 6.83 -12.93 -9.28
N LEU A 419 7.26 -14.11 -9.78
CA LEU A 419 7.15 -14.49 -11.20
C LEU A 419 5.77 -15.04 -11.58
N ASP A 420 4.84 -15.15 -10.61
CA ASP A 420 3.52 -15.79 -10.78
C ASP A 420 3.63 -17.21 -11.35
N LEU A 421 4.60 -17.97 -10.84
CA LEU A 421 4.83 -19.36 -11.24
C LEU A 421 4.25 -20.33 -10.21
N HIS A 422 4.06 -21.59 -10.60
CA HIS A 422 3.66 -22.66 -9.70
C HIS A 422 4.83 -23.59 -9.42
N LEU A 423 5.18 -23.75 -8.13
CA LEU A 423 6.23 -24.66 -7.65
C LEU A 423 5.60 -25.88 -6.99
N GLU A 424 5.96 -27.05 -7.47
CA GLU A 424 5.60 -28.33 -6.85
C GLU A 424 6.84 -28.99 -6.27
N MET A 425 6.69 -29.65 -5.12
CA MET A 425 7.74 -30.42 -4.48
C MET A 425 7.26 -31.85 -4.18
N GLU A 426 7.93 -32.80 -4.76
CA GLU A 426 7.78 -34.22 -4.46
C GLU A 426 9.07 -34.73 -3.82
N SER A 427 9.00 -35.26 -2.61
CA SER A 427 10.18 -35.78 -1.93
C SER A 427 9.83 -36.96 -1.02
N GLN A 428 10.73 -37.93 -0.95
CA GLN A 428 10.65 -39.06 -0.07
C GLN A 428 12.00 -39.27 0.62
N TYR A 429 11.99 -39.37 1.94
CA TYR A 429 13.21 -39.61 2.72
C TYR A 429 13.90 -40.88 2.30
N GLY A 430 15.20 -40.84 2.06
CA GLY A 430 16.03 -41.93 1.57
C GLY A 430 15.98 -42.20 0.06
N VAL A 431 15.14 -41.50 -0.71
CA VAL A 431 14.97 -41.69 -2.17
C VAL A 431 15.46 -40.49 -2.97
N GLY A 432 15.16 -39.27 -2.51
CA GLY A 432 15.52 -38.02 -3.16
C GLY A 432 14.38 -37.04 -3.21
N SER A 433 14.60 -35.91 -3.91
CA SER A 433 13.63 -34.84 -4.07
C SER A 433 13.47 -34.45 -5.55
N CYS A 434 12.30 -33.91 -5.88
CA CYS A 434 11.97 -33.35 -7.18
C CYS A 434 11.24 -32.02 -6.97
N PHE A 435 11.81 -30.94 -7.47
CA PHE A 435 11.19 -29.63 -7.51
C PHE A 435 10.82 -29.31 -8.95
N SER A 436 9.59 -28.92 -9.21
CA SER A 436 9.12 -28.60 -10.56
C SER A 436 8.42 -27.26 -10.63
N LEU A 437 8.70 -26.51 -11.70
CA LEU A 437 8.17 -25.19 -11.99
C LEU A 437 7.33 -25.25 -13.26
N SER A 438 6.15 -24.64 -13.23
CA SER A 438 5.29 -24.49 -14.40
C SER A 438 5.47 -23.09 -14.99
N ILE A 439 5.95 -22.99 -16.22
CA ILE A 439 6.31 -21.74 -16.91
C ILE A 439 5.48 -21.64 -18.19
N ALA A 440 4.99 -20.45 -18.53
CA ALA A 440 4.20 -20.23 -19.74
C ALA A 440 5.00 -20.55 -21.00
N ALA A 441 4.42 -21.38 -21.87
CA ALA A 441 4.99 -21.70 -23.16
C ALA A 441 4.74 -20.54 -24.14
N THR A 442 5.75 -20.21 -24.95
CA THR A 442 5.59 -19.24 -26.04
C THR A 442 6.07 -19.79 -27.37
N GLU A 443 5.59 -19.22 -28.47
CA GLU A 443 6.07 -19.55 -29.79
C GLU A 443 7.24 -18.65 -30.17
N SER A 444 8.33 -19.23 -30.62
CA SER A 444 9.52 -18.48 -31.00
C SER A 444 9.22 -17.54 -32.18
N ARG A 445 9.29 -16.23 -31.96
CA ARG A 445 9.37 -15.27 -33.08
C ARG A 445 10.63 -14.39 -33.11
N HIS A 446 11.44 -14.34 -32.05
CA HIS A 446 12.72 -13.60 -32.06
C HIS A 446 13.73 -14.25 -31.12
N ALA A 447 14.43 -15.26 -31.59
CA ALA A 447 15.67 -15.67 -30.95
C ALA A 447 16.73 -14.63 -31.27
N ALA A 448 17.09 -13.77 -30.32
CA ALA A 448 18.32 -13.01 -30.42
C ALA A 448 19.49 -14.01 -30.56
N ALA A 449 20.32 -13.80 -31.53
CA ALA A 449 21.45 -14.66 -31.83
C ALA A 449 22.32 -14.87 -30.60
N THR A 450 22.37 -16.10 -30.11
CA THR A 450 23.37 -16.54 -29.14
C THR A 450 24.73 -16.38 -29.79
N LEU A 451 25.53 -15.49 -29.21
CA LEU A 451 26.96 -15.43 -29.51
C LEU A 451 27.57 -16.76 -29.11
N ASP A 452 28.08 -17.51 -30.07
CA ASP A 452 28.88 -18.70 -29.84
C ASP A 452 30.02 -18.37 -28.87
N ALA A 453 30.03 -19.06 -27.74
CA ALA A 453 31.17 -19.05 -26.84
C ALA A 453 32.32 -19.78 -27.56
N GLY A 454 33.20 -18.99 -28.17
CA GLY A 454 34.43 -19.53 -28.75
C GLY A 454 35.28 -20.24 -27.69
N GLU A 455 35.80 -21.36 -28.10
CA GLU A 455 36.78 -22.17 -27.38
C GLU A 455 37.95 -21.31 -26.83
N GLY A 456 38.39 -21.62 -25.60
CA GLY A 456 39.38 -20.86 -24.86
C GLY A 456 40.65 -20.51 -25.62
N LEU A 457 40.69 -19.31 -26.13
CA LEU A 457 41.90 -18.67 -26.60
C LEU A 457 42.64 -18.14 -25.38
N GLY A 458 43.84 -18.66 -25.12
CA GLY A 458 44.79 -18.02 -24.22
C GLY A 458 44.93 -16.54 -24.62
N LEU A 459 45.07 -15.63 -23.68
CA LEU A 459 45.18 -14.17 -23.84
C LEU A 459 46.66 -13.69 -23.94
N PRO A 460 47.50 -14.20 -24.87
CA PRO A 460 48.90 -13.81 -24.89
C PRO A 460 49.07 -12.41 -25.45
N ASN A 461 49.69 -11.54 -24.62
CA ASN A 461 50.14 -10.19 -25.01
C ASN A 461 49.05 -9.14 -25.29
N LEU A 462 47.84 -9.27 -24.73
CA LEU A 462 46.87 -8.20 -24.81
C LEU A 462 47.26 -7.04 -23.85
N ARG A 463 47.13 -5.80 -24.32
CA ARG A 463 47.26 -4.61 -23.48
C ARG A 463 45.90 -4.23 -22.95
N VAL A 464 45.72 -4.38 -21.64
CA VAL A 464 44.48 -4.11 -20.93
C VAL A 464 44.58 -2.82 -20.14
N LEU A 465 43.68 -1.86 -20.35
CA LEU A 465 43.54 -0.69 -19.52
C LEU A 465 42.47 -0.93 -18.44
N VAL A 466 42.86 -0.92 -17.18
CA VAL A 466 41.97 -1.04 -16.03
C VAL A 466 41.69 0.33 -15.44
N ILE A 467 40.43 0.71 -15.36
CA ILE A 467 39.96 1.98 -14.80
C ILE A 467 39.10 1.68 -13.56
N ASP A 468 39.61 2.06 -12.39
CA ASP A 468 38.96 1.84 -11.11
C ASP A 468 39.50 2.88 -10.11
N ASP A 469 38.68 3.48 -9.27
CA ASP A 469 39.11 4.49 -8.32
C ASP A 469 39.76 3.90 -7.06
N GLU A 470 39.54 2.59 -6.80
CA GLU A 470 40.13 1.88 -5.67
C GLU A 470 41.51 1.30 -6.03
N GLU A 471 42.57 1.86 -5.43
CA GLU A 471 43.94 1.38 -5.67
C GLU A 471 44.15 -0.12 -5.37
N PRO A 472 43.61 -0.68 -4.27
CA PRO A 472 43.73 -2.13 -4.01
C PRO A 472 43.10 -2.99 -5.10
N VAL A 473 41.96 -2.57 -5.66
CA VAL A 473 41.26 -3.30 -6.76
C VAL A 473 42.12 -3.24 -8.02
N ARG A 474 42.67 -2.07 -8.38
CA ARG A 474 43.58 -1.92 -9.52
C ARG A 474 44.82 -2.82 -9.41
N GLN A 475 45.43 -2.90 -8.21
CA GLN A 475 46.59 -3.75 -7.97
C GLN A 475 46.25 -5.23 -8.08
N ALA A 476 45.10 -5.63 -7.55
CA ALA A 476 44.64 -7.01 -7.63
C ALA A 476 44.33 -7.41 -9.09
N MET A 477 43.66 -6.54 -9.85
CA MET A 477 43.40 -6.76 -11.27
C MET A 477 44.68 -6.81 -12.10
N GLN A 478 45.66 -5.95 -11.80
CA GLN A 478 46.97 -6.01 -12.42
C GLN A 478 47.62 -7.38 -12.19
N THR A 479 47.72 -7.81 -10.94
CA THR A 479 48.35 -9.08 -10.58
C THR A 479 47.66 -10.26 -11.28
N LEU A 480 46.33 -10.22 -11.36
CA LEU A 480 45.55 -11.27 -12.02
C LEU A 480 45.81 -11.29 -13.53
N LEU A 481 45.70 -10.16 -14.22
CA LEU A 481 45.83 -10.06 -15.67
C LEU A 481 47.26 -10.31 -16.15
N GLU A 482 48.24 -9.84 -15.39
CA GLU A 482 49.65 -10.14 -15.65
C GLU A 482 49.95 -11.64 -15.55
N SER A 483 49.28 -12.38 -14.63
CA SER A 483 49.41 -13.86 -14.52
C SER A 483 48.85 -14.58 -15.76
N TYR A 484 47.94 -13.96 -16.51
CA TYR A 484 47.44 -14.44 -17.81
C TYR A 484 48.30 -13.99 -18.99
N GLY A 485 49.39 -13.26 -18.74
CA GLY A 485 50.31 -12.79 -19.78
C GLY A 485 49.91 -11.47 -20.45
N CYS A 486 49.02 -10.70 -19.84
CA CYS A 486 48.62 -9.38 -20.33
C CYS A 486 49.60 -8.27 -19.90
N GLU A 487 49.78 -7.23 -20.74
CA GLU A 487 50.34 -5.95 -20.37
C GLU A 487 49.24 -5.07 -19.75
N VAL A 488 49.37 -4.64 -18.49
CA VAL A 488 48.31 -3.91 -17.80
C VAL A 488 48.64 -2.46 -17.62
N LEU A 489 47.75 -1.56 -18.02
CA LEU A 489 47.75 -0.13 -17.75
C LEU A 489 46.70 0.16 -16.67
N LEU A 490 47.09 0.87 -15.60
CA LEU A 490 46.17 1.23 -14.50
C LEU A 490 45.82 2.70 -14.56
N ALA A 491 44.54 3.04 -14.34
CA ALA A 491 44.06 4.42 -14.22
C ALA A 491 43.05 4.54 -13.07
N GLY A 492 43.22 5.56 -12.21
CA GLY A 492 42.30 5.84 -11.09
C GLY A 492 41.23 6.87 -11.40
N SER A 493 41.18 7.39 -12.64
CA SER A 493 40.24 8.42 -13.08
C SER A 493 40.11 8.44 -14.61
N THR A 494 39.02 9.01 -15.13
CA THR A 494 38.84 9.26 -16.55
C THR A 494 40.00 10.03 -17.18
N ARG A 495 40.51 11.04 -16.47
CA ARG A 495 41.65 11.85 -16.97
C ARG A 495 42.91 11.03 -17.11
N GLU A 496 43.24 10.21 -16.13
CA GLU A 496 44.40 9.33 -16.17
C GLU A 496 44.29 8.26 -17.26
N ALA A 497 43.09 7.69 -17.42
CA ALA A 497 42.79 6.75 -18.46
C ALA A 497 43.01 7.32 -19.88
N MET A 498 42.59 8.56 -20.10
CA MET A 498 42.79 9.25 -21.38
C MET A 498 44.29 9.49 -21.66
N VAL A 499 45.05 9.95 -20.67
CA VAL A 499 46.53 10.18 -20.84
C VAL A 499 47.24 8.86 -21.18
N LYS A 500 46.94 7.78 -20.46
CA LYS A 500 47.59 6.48 -20.66
C LYS A 500 47.12 5.80 -21.94
N GLY A 501 45.80 5.86 -22.25
CA GLY A 501 45.22 5.31 -23.47
C GLY A 501 45.69 5.99 -24.75
N LEU A 502 46.04 7.29 -24.71
CA LEU A 502 46.63 8.01 -25.84
C LEU A 502 48.14 7.75 -25.98
N THR A 503 48.85 7.49 -24.86
CA THR A 503 50.28 7.22 -24.89
C THR A 503 50.59 5.80 -25.35
N LYS A 504 49.81 4.84 -24.90
CA LYS A 504 49.89 3.42 -25.24
C LYS A 504 48.49 2.92 -25.54
N THR A 505 48.14 2.69 -26.83
CA THR A 505 46.79 2.22 -27.20
C THR A 505 46.48 0.86 -26.56
N PRO A 506 45.45 0.76 -25.75
CA PRO A 506 45.02 -0.50 -25.20
C PRO A 506 44.25 -1.33 -26.25
N ASP A 507 44.31 -2.66 -26.11
CA ASP A 507 43.53 -3.58 -26.94
C ASP A 507 42.12 -3.77 -26.36
N ILE A 508 41.96 -3.61 -25.05
CA ILE A 508 40.67 -3.68 -24.34
C ILE A 508 40.68 -2.77 -23.09
N VAL A 509 39.52 -2.26 -22.73
CA VAL A 509 39.32 -1.48 -21.50
C VAL A 509 38.41 -2.24 -20.55
N LEU A 510 38.82 -2.35 -19.28
CA LEU A 510 37.99 -2.79 -18.15
C LEU A 510 37.77 -1.58 -17.26
N SER A 511 36.54 -1.14 -17.11
CA SER A 511 36.21 0.06 -16.31
C SER A 511 35.17 -0.26 -15.26
N ASP A 512 35.40 0.17 -14.00
CA ASP A 512 34.31 0.22 -13.04
C ASP A 512 33.27 1.25 -13.50
N LEU A 513 32.00 0.98 -13.25
CA LEU A 513 30.88 1.88 -13.54
C LEU A 513 30.96 3.14 -12.70
N ARG A 514 31.28 3.01 -11.40
CA ARG A 514 31.34 4.13 -10.44
C ARG A 514 32.77 4.54 -10.16
N LEU A 515 33.14 5.72 -10.61
CA LEU A 515 34.41 6.35 -10.26
C LEU A 515 34.17 7.51 -9.28
N ARG A 516 35.18 7.89 -8.47
CA ARG A 516 35.04 8.97 -7.46
C ARG A 516 34.72 10.32 -8.10
N GLY A 517 33.81 11.06 -7.48
CA GLY A 517 33.49 12.43 -7.86
C GLY A 517 32.39 12.49 -8.91
N ALA A 518 32.61 13.28 -9.96
CA ALA A 518 31.70 13.41 -11.11
C ALA A 518 32.09 12.48 -12.27
N ASP A 519 33.10 11.63 -12.09
CA ASP A 519 33.57 10.69 -13.10
C ASP A 519 32.68 9.44 -13.14
N ASP A 520 32.46 8.93 -14.36
CA ASP A 520 31.65 7.75 -14.65
C ASP A 520 32.43 6.87 -15.62
N GLY A 521 32.47 5.58 -15.37
CA GLY A 521 33.14 4.61 -16.22
C GLY A 521 32.63 4.61 -17.68
N LEU A 522 31.35 4.85 -17.86
CA LEU A 522 30.76 5.00 -19.19
C LEU A 522 31.30 6.26 -19.92
N ALA A 523 31.45 7.37 -19.18
CA ALA A 523 32.03 8.60 -19.73
C ALA A 523 33.51 8.40 -20.07
N ALA A 524 34.26 7.63 -19.26
CA ALA A 524 35.63 7.25 -19.55
C ALA A 524 35.73 6.42 -20.84
N ILE A 525 34.90 5.40 -21.00
CA ILE A 525 34.84 4.57 -22.22
C ILE A 525 34.46 5.42 -23.44
N ARG A 526 33.44 6.28 -23.34
CA ARG A 526 33.03 7.19 -24.44
C ARG A 526 34.17 8.12 -24.86
N SER A 527 34.91 8.67 -23.89
CA SER A 527 36.06 9.54 -24.16
C SER A 527 37.19 8.78 -24.86
N LEU A 528 37.51 7.57 -24.42
CA LEU A 528 38.51 6.73 -25.09
C LEU A 528 38.08 6.31 -26.52
N ARG A 529 36.80 5.98 -26.72
CA ARG A 529 36.26 5.66 -28.04
C ARG A 529 36.22 6.85 -28.98
N SER A 530 36.20 8.09 -28.51
CA SER A 530 36.34 9.25 -29.38
C SER A 530 37.71 9.31 -30.07
N ALA A 531 38.75 8.79 -29.41
CA ALA A 531 40.10 8.66 -29.99
C ALA A 531 40.30 7.29 -30.69
N HIS A 532 39.68 6.24 -30.19
CA HIS A 532 39.80 4.86 -30.68
C HIS A 532 38.42 4.23 -30.92
N PRO A 533 37.70 4.50 -32.03
CA PRO A 533 36.30 4.17 -32.22
C PRO A 533 35.92 2.68 -32.11
N ARG A 534 36.87 1.76 -32.36
CA ARG A 534 36.67 0.31 -32.30
C ARG A 534 37.20 -0.34 -31.03
N LEU A 535 37.59 0.44 -30.02
CA LEU A 535 38.16 -0.09 -28.79
C LEU A 535 37.13 -0.92 -28.01
N PRO A 536 37.37 -2.24 -27.81
CA PRO A 536 36.53 -3.06 -26.99
C PRO A 536 36.58 -2.57 -25.54
N ALA A 537 35.42 -2.58 -24.87
CA ALA A 537 35.34 -2.17 -23.47
C ALA A 537 34.35 -3.05 -22.72
N VAL A 538 34.75 -3.42 -21.50
CA VAL A 538 33.94 -4.15 -20.55
C VAL A 538 33.68 -3.22 -19.36
N LEU A 539 32.42 -3.09 -18.97
CA LEU A 539 32.03 -2.37 -17.78
C LEU A 539 31.88 -3.35 -16.62
N ILE A 540 32.53 -3.06 -15.51
CA ILE A 540 32.43 -3.83 -14.28
C ILE A 540 31.50 -3.07 -13.35
N SER A 541 30.43 -3.72 -12.85
CA SER A 541 29.51 -3.09 -11.95
C SER A 541 29.14 -4.03 -10.80
N GLY A 542 29.28 -3.55 -9.59
CA GLY A 542 28.66 -4.16 -8.41
C GLY A 542 27.18 -3.80 -8.24
N ASP A 543 26.63 -2.93 -9.11
CA ASP A 543 25.25 -2.48 -9.07
C ASP A 543 24.40 -3.38 -9.97
N THR A 544 23.43 -4.04 -9.38
CA THR A 544 22.48 -4.92 -10.09
C THR A 544 21.17 -4.22 -10.44
N ALA A 545 21.11 -2.88 -10.37
CA ALA A 545 19.92 -2.12 -10.72
C ALA A 545 19.66 -2.15 -12.25
N PRO A 546 18.50 -2.66 -12.71
CA PRO A 546 18.20 -2.84 -14.14
C PRO A 546 18.21 -1.54 -14.93
N GLU A 547 17.90 -0.41 -14.31
CA GLU A 547 17.84 0.90 -14.96
C GLU A 547 19.19 1.36 -15.48
N ARG A 548 20.28 1.04 -14.78
CA ARG A 548 21.65 1.42 -15.15
C ARG A 548 22.37 0.43 -16.07
N LEU A 549 21.89 -0.80 -16.12
CA LEU A 549 22.40 -1.79 -17.08
C LEU A 549 21.88 -1.55 -18.50
N ARG A 550 20.87 -0.70 -18.67
CA ARG A 550 20.30 -0.32 -19.99
C ARG A 550 20.93 0.93 -20.60
N GLU A 551 21.62 1.76 -19.82
CA GLU A 551 22.42 2.90 -20.32
C GLU A 551 23.76 2.45 -20.94
#